data_8d00f7ff82a93e89e14ab19fefeb2cbc
#
_entry.id   8d00f7ff82a93e89e14ab19fefeb2cbc
#
_cell.length_a   1.000
_cell.length_b   1.000
_cell.length_c   1.000
_cell.angle_alpha   90.00
_cell.angle_beta   90.00
_cell.angle_gamma   90.00
#
_symmetry.space_group_name_H-M   'P 1'
#
loop_
_entity.id
_entity.type
_entity.pdbx_description
1 polymer ?
#
loop_
_entity_poly.entity_id
_entity_poly.type
_entity_poly.pdbx_seq_one_letter_code
_entity_poly.pdbx_strand_id
1 'polypeptide(L)'
;MIEKNWQELIRPINPEIEPGRNPERKATITAEPLERGFGMTLGNALRRVLLSSLQGSAVSAVQIDGIVHEFTSIPGVREDVTNIVLNIKGLTVRLHAEGPKKVLLRHTGSGPVTGHDIEETADVEILNKDHIICTADEGADIRMELTITSGKGYVPASASRPEDAPIGLISIDALYSPVKRVAYRVEDTREGQVLDYDKLLIDIETNGAVSPEDSIAVAARILQDQFQVFVNFDDPEDTVRGEEKPELDFNPALLRKVDELELSVRSANCLKNDNIVYIGDLIQKSEAEMLRTPNFGRKSLNEIKEVLAAMGLHLGMDAPNWPPENIEELAKKYDDHI
;
A
#
# COMPACT_ATOMS: atom_id res chain seq x y z
N MET A 1 6.60 32.13 -15.49
CA MET A 1 7.10 31.29 -16.59
C MET A 1 7.79 30.03 -16.07
N ILE A 2 8.71 30.11 -15.12
CA ILE A 2 9.40 28.91 -14.59
C ILE A 2 8.46 28.02 -13.78
N GLU A 3 7.51 28.63 -13.05
CA GLU A 3 6.56 27.97 -12.13
C GLU A 3 5.58 26.96 -12.77
N LYS A 4 5.43 26.99 -14.10
CA LYS A 4 4.51 26.09 -14.83
C LYS A 4 5.20 25.20 -15.88
N ASN A 5 6.53 25.21 -15.91
CA ASN A 5 7.29 24.52 -16.96
C ASN A 5 7.01 23.00 -16.98
N TRP A 6 6.78 22.37 -15.81
CA TRP A 6 6.49 20.94 -15.73
C TRP A 6 5.12 20.55 -16.30
N GLN A 7 4.17 21.48 -16.42
CA GLN A 7 2.82 21.24 -16.97
C GLN A 7 2.83 21.08 -18.48
N GLU A 8 3.82 21.67 -19.15
CA GLU A 8 3.98 21.60 -20.60
C GLU A 8 4.67 20.32 -21.07
N LEU A 9 5.33 19.59 -20.15
CA LEU A 9 6.01 18.34 -20.49
C LEU A 9 5.02 17.24 -20.83
N ILE A 10 5.33 16.50 -21.89
CA ILE A 10 4.51 15.38 -22.32
C ILE A 10 4.58 14.25 -21.27
N ARG A 11 3.45 13.63 -21.00
CA ARG A 11 3.35 12.54 -20.01
C ARG A 11 2.66 11.34 -20.64
N PRO A 12 3.19 10.11 -20.47
CA PRO A 12 2.49 8.92 -20.89
C PRO A 12 1.17 8.78 -20.09
N ILE A 13 0.10 8.40 -20.76
CA ILE A 13 -1.23 8.29 -20.12
C ILE A 13 -1.27 7.03 -19.24
N ASN A 14 -0.86 5.89 -19.78
CA ASN A 14 -0.77 4.62 -19.06
C ASN A 14 0.41 3.81 -19.62
N PRO A 15 1.19 3.12 -18.79
CA PRO A 15 2.18 2.19 -19.27
C PRO A 15 1.49 0.95 -19.87
N GLU A 16 2.00 0.45 -20.99
CA GLU A 16 1.58 -0.81 -21.60
C GLU A 16 2.35 -1.96 -20.96
N ILE A 17 1.65 -3.02 -20.54
CA ILE A 17 2.25 -4.17 -19.87
C ILE A 17 2.10 -5.39 -20.78
N GLU A 18 3.21 -5.86 -21.30
CA GLU A 18 3.31 -7.09 -22.08
C GLU A 18 3.73 -8.25 -21.18
N PRO A 19 2.84 -9.23 -20.90
CA PRO A 19 3.18 -10.37 -20.09
C PRO A 19 4.18 -11.29 -20.81
N GLY A 20 5.19 -11.75 -20.09
CA GLY A 20 6.15 -12.75 -20.59
C GLY A 20 5.60 -14.18 -20.58
N ARG A 21 6.47 -15.17 -20.77
CA ARG A 21 6.10 -16.61 -20.75
C ARG A 21 5.46 -17.04 -19.42
N ASN A 22 5.81 -16.38 -18.33
CA ASN A 22 5.21 -16.56 -17.02
C ASN A 22 4.74 -15.17 -16.52
N PRO A 23 3.46 -14.82 -16.69
CA PRO A 23 2.94 -13.48 -16.38
C PRO A 23 3.15 -13.06 -14.93
N GLU A 24 3.10 -14.01 -14.00
CA GLU A 24 3.28 -13.73 -12.56
C GLU A 24 4.72 -13.37 -12.18
N ARG A 25 5.68 -13.74 -13.04
CA ARG A 25 7.12 -13.59 -12.75
C ARG A 25 7.85 -12.72 -13.74
N LYS A 26 7.30 -12.50 -14.94
CA LYS A 26 8.01 -11.79 -16.00
C LYS A 26 7.07 -10.94 -16.83
N ALA A 27 7.42 -9.66 -17.00
CA ALA A 27 6.73 -8.74 -17.89
C ALA A 27 7.69 -7.70 -18.45
N THR A 28 7.33 -7.17 -19.63
CA THR A 28 7.92 -5.98 -20.21
C THR A 28 6.93 -4.83 -20.05
N ILE A 29 7.38 -3.73 -19.49
CA ILE A 29 6.57 -2.54 -19.25
C ILE A 29 7.07 -1.44 -20.17
N THR A 30 6.17 -0.90 -20.99
CA THR A 30 6.46 0.14 -21.97
C THR A 30 5.81 1.44 -21.55
N ALA A 31 6.60 2.51 -21.50
CA ALA A 31 6.10 3.87 -21.24
C ALA A 31 6.51 4.78 -22.40
N GLU A 32 5.52 5.30 -23.10
CA GLU A 32 5.67 6.25 -24.23
C GLU A 32 4.44 7.14 -24.36
N PRO A 33 4.56 8.37 -24.88
CA PRO A 33 5.81 9.08 -25.15
C PRO A 33 6.38 9.76 -23.91
N LEU A 34 7.70 9.87 -23.83
CA LEU A 34 8.42 10.60 -22.78
C LEU A 34 9.26 11.70 -23.44
N GLU A 35 9.47 12.82 -22.75
CA GLU A 35 10.42 13.83 -23.20
C GLU A 35 11.82 13.23 -23.33
N ARG A 36 12.57 13.72 -24.31
CA ARG A 36 13.93 13.27 -24.62
C ARG A 36 14.84 13.30 -23.38
N GLY A 37 15.48 12.15 -23.09
CA GLY A 37 16.34 11.95 -21.93
C GLY A 37 15.64 11.44 -20.69
N PHE A 38 14.30 11.57 -20.59
CA PHE A 38 13.56 11.05 -19.45
C PHE A 38 13.50 9.51 -19.42
N GLY A 39 13.51 8.87 -20.59
CA GLY A 39 13.60 7.40 -20.67
C GLY A 39 14.80 6.86 -19.92
N MET A 40 15.98 7.44 -20.11
CA MET A 40 17.21 7.05 -19.42
C MET A 40 17.13 7.36 -17.91
N THR A 41 16.66 8.54 -17.56
CA THR A 41 16.55 9.00 -16.16
C THR A 41 15.61 8.11 -15.36
N LEU A 42 14.38 7.89 -15.85
CA LEU A 42 13.38 7.07 -15.19
C LEU A 42 13.75 5.59 -15.19
N GLY A 43 14.27 5.08 -16.32
CA GLY A 43 14.70 3.69 -16.43
C GLY A 43 15.80 3.33 -15.42
N ASN A 44 16.81 4.20 -15.28
CA ASN A 44 17.89 3.99 -14.30
C ASN A 44 17.38 4.11 -12.85
N ALA A 45 16.57 5.12 -12.55
CA ALA A 45 16.02 5.33 -11.21
C ALA A 45 15.14 4.15 -10.78
N LEU A 46 14.18 3.74 -11.63
CA LEU A 46 13.30 2.59 -11.38
C LEU A 46 14.09 1.30 -11.21
N ARG A 47 15.05 1.02 -12.10
CA ARG A 47 15.90 -0.16 -11.99
C ARG A 47 16.63 -0.24 -10.65
N ARG A 48 17.20 0.87 -10.19
CA ARG A 48 17.91 0.90 -8.91
C ARG A 48 16.99 0.65 -7.74
N VAL A 49 15.82 1.28 -7.70
CA VAL A 49 14.84 1.11 -6.62
C VAL A 49 14.25 -0.31 -6.62
N LEU A 50 13.93 -0.85 -7.80
CA LEU A 50 13.45 -2.23 -7.96
C LEU A 50 14.41 -3.27 -7.37
N LEU A 51 15.72 -3.10 -7.58
CA LEU A 51 16.72 -4.05 -7.11
C LEU A 51 17.12 -3.89 -5.64
N SER A 52 16.98 -2.68 -5.06
CA SER A 52 17.52 -2.38 -3.73
C SER A 52 16.49 -2.10 -2.65
N SER A 53 15.32 -1.60 -2.99
CA SER A 53 14.44 -0.95 -2.01
C SER A 53 13.14 -1.69 -1.73
N LEU A 54 12.76 -2.64 -2.60
CA LEU A 54 11.57 -3.45 -2.38
C LEU A 54 11.77 -4.41 -1.20
N GLN A 55 10.72 -4.51 -0.39
CA GLN A 55 10.67 -5.43 0.73
C GLN A 55 10.27 -6.82 0.24
N GLY A 56 10.87 -7.84 0.84
CA GLY A 56 10.54 -9.24 0.62
C GLY A 56 10.81 -10.06 1.85
N SER A 57 10.72 -11.37 1.71
CA SER A 57 10.95 -12.35 2.79
C SER A 57 11.94 -13.41 2.36
N ALA A 58 12.74 -13.87 3.31
CA ALA A 58 13.72 -14.93 3.10
C ALA A 58 13.94 -15.75 4.37
N VAL A 59 14.50 -16.94 4.22
CA VAL A 59 14.98 -17.72 5.35
C VAL A 59 16.29 -17.11 5.83
N SER A 60 16.33 -16.65 7.08
CA SER A 60 17.48 -16.00 7.70
C SER A 60 18.31 -16.91 8.60
N ALA A 61 17.70 -18.00 9.10
CA ALA A 61 18.39 -18.99 9.91
C ALA A 61 17.72 -20.36 9.79
N VAL A 62 18.50 -21.41 10.02
CA VAL A 62 18.01 -22.77 10.14
C VAL A 62 18.60 -23.43 11.40
N GLN A 63 17.80 -24.24 12.05
CA GLN A 63 18.23 -25.13 13.12
C GLN A 63 17.87 -26.56 12.73
N ILE A 64 18.87 -27.45 12.71
CA ILE A 64 18.73 -28.84 12.29
C ILE A 64 18.95 -29.72 13.53
N ASP A 65 18.06 -30.66 13.79
CA ASP A 65 18.18 -31.54 14.94
C ASP A 65 19.47 -32.35 14.89
N GLY A 66 20.26 -32.32 15.94
CA GLY A 66 21.53 -33.06 16.06
C GLY A 66 22.74 -32.35 15.38
N ILE A 67 22.57 -31.21 14.76
CA ILE A 67 23.62 -30.45 14.08
C ILE A 67 23.98 -29.19 14.86
N VAL A 68 25.26 -28.95 15.03
CA VAL A 68 25.77 -27.79 15.81
C VAL A 68 26.37 -26.69 14.93
N HIS A 69 26.88 -27.06 13.76
CA HIS A 69 27.51 -26.11 12.81
C HIS A 69 27.36 -26.62 11.35
N GLU A 70 27.56 -25.74 10.40
CA GLU A 70 27.37 -25.95 8.97
C GLU A 70 28.37 -26.90 8.30
N PHE A 71 29.51 -27.19 8.93
CA PHE A 71 30.58 -28.05 8.36
C PHE A 71 30.43 -29.51 8.78
N THR A 72 29.22 -30.01 8.79
CA THR A 72 28.91 -31.43 9.12
C THR A 72 28.02 -32.06 8.05
N SER A 73 27.84 -33.35 8.14
CA SER A 73 26.87 -34.14 7.36
C SER A 73 25.78 -34.67 8.27
N ILE A 74 24.58 -34.83 7.71
CA ILE A 74 23.45 -35.44 8.40
C ILE A 74 23.44 -36.94 8.06
N PRO A 75 23.39 -37.85 9.04
CA PRO A 75 23.31 -39.29 8.76
C PRO A 75 22.07 -39.61 7.90
N GLY A 76 22.29 -40.37 6.78
CA GLY A 76 21.21 -40.70 5.87
C GLY A 76 20.79 -39.59 4.90
N VAL A 77 21.58 -38.53 4.78
CA VAL A 77 21.38 -37.45 3.77
C VAL A 77 22.62 -37.39 2.88
N ARG A 78 22.41 -37.22 1.59
CA ARG A 78 23.50 -37.20 0.60
C ARG A 78 24.29 -35.91 0.59
N GLU A 79 23.59 -34.81 0.74
CA GLU A 79 24.16 -33.46 0.77
C GLU A 79 24.73 -33.16 2.16
N ASP A 80 25.80 -32.40 2.22
CA ASP A 80 26.29 -31.81 3.45
C ASP A 80 25.43 -30.59 3.88
N VAL A 81 25.56 -30.19 5.13
CA VAL A 81 24.76 -29.08 5.66
C VAL A 81 25.03 -27.76 4.91
N THR A 82 26.23 -27.55 4.40
CA THR A 82 26.57 -26.40 3.58
C THR A 82 25.75 -26.34 2.30
N ASN A 83 25.63 -27.50 1.59
CA ASN A 83 24.79 -27.59 0.40
C ASN A 83 23.29 -27.44 0.73
N ILE A 84 22.85 -28.00 1.85
CA ILE A 84 21.46 -27.81 2.32
C ILE A 84 21.16 -26.34 2.56
N VAL A 85 22.07 -25.60 3.21
CA VAL A 85 21.93 -24.16 3.43
C VAL A 85 21.86 -23.40 2.10
N LEU A 86 22.69 -23.76 1.11
CA LEU A 86 22.64 -23.14 -0.22
C LEU A 86 21.32 -23.43 -0.93
N ASN A 87 20.78 -24.63 -0.79
CA ASN A 87 19.47 -24.97 -1.35
C ASN A 87 18.34 -24.23 -0.63
N ILE A 88 18.38 -24.09 0.70
CA ILE A 88 17.43 -23.31 1.48
C ILE A 88 17.38 -21.83 1.03
N LYS A 89 18.53 -21.24 0.66
CA LYS A 89 18.58 -19.88 0.07
C LYS A 89 17.80 -19.76 -1.24
N GLY A 90 17.59 -20.87 -1.96
CA GLY A 90 16.77 -20.95 -3.17
C GLY A 90 15.26 -20.97 -2.91
N LEU A 91 14.82 -21.16 -1.67
CA LEU A 91 13.41 -21.14 -1.33
C LEU A 91 12.82 -19.72 -1.53
N THR A 92 11.68 -19.68 -2.17
CA THR A 92 10.91 -18.44 -2.32
C THR A 92 9.74 -18.48 -1.36
N VAL A 93 9.75 -17.57 -0.42
CA VAL A 93 8.74 -17.51 0.65
C VAL A 93 7.98 -16.18 0.60
N ARG A 94 6.71 -16.23 1.00
CA ARG A 94 5.90 -15.03 1.23
C ARG A 94 5.48 -15.01 2.69
N LEU A 95 5.71 -13.90 3.36
CA LEU A 95 5.35 -13.68 4.75
C LEU A 95 4.17 -12.72 4.83
N HIS A 96 3.08 -13.12 5.48
CA HIS A 96 1.85 -12.34 5.63
C HIS A 96 1.76 -11.62 7.00
N ALA A 97 2.70 -11.89 7.91
CA ALA A 97 2.71 -11.31 9.24
C ALA A 97 4.00 -10.52 9.51
N GLU A 98 3.94 -9.60 10.46
CA GLU A 98 5.12 -8.87 10.90
C GLU A 98 5.99 -9.70 11.84
N GLY A 99 7.31 -9.45 11.78
CA GLY A 99 8.30 -10.08 12.63
C GLY A 99 8.77 -11.46 12.15
N PRO A 100 9.75 -12.08 12.85
CA PRO A 100 10.29 -13.38 12.49
C PRO A 100 9.26 -14.48 12.76
N LYS A 101 9.12 -15.41 11.80
CA LYS A 101 8.26 -16.59 11.92
C LYS A 101 9.08 -17.86 11.76
N LYS A 102 8.72 -18.89 12.50
CA LYS A 102 9.36 -20.18 12.44
C LYS A 102 8.43 -21.21 11.79
N VAL A 103 8.94 -21.94 10.84
CA VAL A 103 8.25 -23.06 10.21
C VAL A 103 9.08 -24.33 10.34
N LEU A 104 8.41 -25.45 10.41
CA LEU A 104 9.05 -26.73 10.60
C LEU A 104 9.04 -27.53 9.29
N LEU A 105 10.19 -28.09 8.93
CA LEU A 105 10.34 -29.08 7.88
C LEU A 105 10.52 -30.44 8.53
N ARG A 106 9.72 -31.42 8.10
CA ARG A 106 9.81 -32.79 8.55
C ARG A 106 9.74 -33.76 7.36
N HIS A 107 10.69 -34.63 7.27
CA HIS A 107 10.71 -35.68 6.27
C HIS A 107 11.18 -37.01 6.88
N THR A 108 10.45 -38.10 6.61
CA THR A 108 10.78 -39.45 7.05
C THR A 108 10.77 -40.39 5.85
N GLY A 109 11.85 -41.16 5.67
CA GLY A 109 11.98 -42.10 4.59
C GLY A 109 12.96 -41.69 3.50
N SER A 110 13.05 -42.43 2.42
CA SER A 110 13.94 -42.16 1.29
C SER A 110 13.28 -41.33 0.22
N GLY A 111 13.99 -40.34 -0.33
CA GLY A 111 13.53 -39.52 -1.44
C GLY A 111 14.02 -38.07 -1.37
N PRO A 112 13.62 -37.25 -2.34
CA PRO A 112 13.93 -35.85 -2.33
C PRO A 112 13.10 -35.12 -1.27
N VAL A 113 13.75 -34.36 -0.40
CA VAL A 113 13.13 -33.44 0.54
C VAL A 113 12.93 -32.09 -0.18
N THR A 114 11.70 -31.64 -0.22
CA THR A 114 11.31 -30.46 -1.04
C THR A 114 10.58 -29.42 -0.22
N GLY A 115 10.21 -28.32 -0.83
CA GLY A 115 9.36 -27.30 -0.21
C GLY A 115 7.98 -27.81 0.25
N HIS A 116 7.50 -28.97 -0.29
CA HIS A 116 6.26 -29.62 0.18
C HIS A 116 6.37 -30.20 1.60
N ASP A 117 7.58 -30.54 2.06
CA ASP A 117 7.83 -31.09 3.39
C ASP A 117 7.84 -30.00 4.48
N ILE A 118 7.72 -28.74 4.11
CA ILE A 118 7.62 -27.60 5.03
C ILE A 118 6.17 -27.45 5.48
N GLU A 119 5.94 -27.44 6.78
CA GLU A 119 4.62 -27.18 7.37
C GLU A 119 4.22 -25.72 7.12
N GLU A 120 3.30 -25.48 6.18
CA GLU A 120 2.79 -24.14 5.92
C GLU A 120 1.91 -23.66 7.09
N THR A 121 2.00 -22.39 7.40
CA THR A 121 1.17 -21.71 8.40
C THR A 121 0.36 -20.61 7.73
N ALA A 122 -0.65 -20.08 8.42
CA ALA A 122 -1.41 -18.93 7.89
C ALA A 122 -0.53 -17.71 7.59
N ASP A 123 0.62 -17.61 8.26
CA ASP A 123 1.55 -16.47 8.14
C ASP A 123 2.62 -16.68 7.06
N VAL A 124 2.88 -17.90 6.62
CA VAL A 124 4.00 -18.23 5.72
C VAL A 124 3.53 -19.15 4.60
N GLU A 125 3.80 -18.74 3.38
CA GLU A 125 3.52 -19.46 2.15
C GLU A 125 4.82 -19.77 1.39
N ILE A 126 4.99 -21.01 0.92
CA ILE A 126 6.13 -21.44 0.08
C ILE A 126 5.69 -21.43 -1.39
N LEU A 127 6.33 -20.60 -2.22
CA LEU A 127 5.95 -20.40 -3.62
C LEU A 127 6.59 -21.37 -4.61
N ASN A 128 7.72 -21.98 -4.25
CA ASN A 128 8.44 -22.96 -5.08
C ASN A 128 8.53 -24.31 -4.39
N LYS A 129 7.37 -24.92 -4.13
CA LYS A 129 7.25 -26.18 -3.36
C LYS A 129 8.07 -27.33 -3.94
N ASP A 130 8.27 -27.36 -5.27
CA ASP A 130 9.06 -28.42 -5.95
C ASP A 130 10.58 -28.24 -5.80
N HIS A 131 11.03 -27.17 -5.11
CA HIS A 131 12.45 -26.92 -4.91
C HIS A 131 13.06 -27.95 -3.97
N ILE A 132 14.11 -28.66 -4.46
CA ILE A 132 14.79 -29.71 -3.71
C ILE A 132 15.74 -29.05 -2.70
N ILE A 133 15.60 -29.43 -1.43
CA ILE A 133 16.45 -28.96 -0.32
C ILE A 133 17.59 -29.97 -0.09
N CYS A 134 17.26 -31.25 0.00
CA CYS A 134 18.23 -32.34 0.10
C CYS A 134 17.62 -33.69 -0.35
N THR A 135 18.42 -34.72 -0.35
CA THR A 135 18.01 -36.10 -0.71
C THR A 135 18.24 -37.03 0.47
N ALA A 136 17.17 -37.63 0.97
CA ALA A 136 17.20 -38.58 2.06
C ALA A 136 17.38 -40.01 1.56
N ASP A 137 18.20 -40.82 2.24
CA ASP A 137 18.34 -42.24 2.05
C ASP A 137 17.41 -43.03 2.97
N GLU A 138 17.33 -44.34 2.84
CA GLU A 138 16.47 -45.21 3.65
C GLU A 138 16.78 -45.05 5.16
N GLY A 139 15.74 -44.79 5.96
CA GLY A 139 15.85 -44.67 7.40
C GLY A 139 16.25 -43.26 7.89
N ALA A 140 16.38 -42.29 7.01
CA ALA A 140 16.58 -40.89 7.42
C ALA A 140 15.34 -40.31 8.10
N ASP A 141 15.54 -39.59 9.18
CA ASP A 141 14.53 -38.78 9.87
C ASP A 141 15.11 -37.34 9.97
N ILE A 142 14.52 -36.45 9.22
CA ILE A 142 15.02 -35.07 9.07
C ILE A 142 14.03 -34.12 9.68
N ARG A 143 14.50 -33.31 10.64
CA ARG A 143 13.75 -32.25 11.25
C ARG A 143 14.55 -30.97 11.26
N MET A 144 13.99 -29.92 10.63
CA MET A 144 14.62 -28.60 10.53
C MET A 144 13.62 -27.52 10.90
N GLU A 145 14.03 -26.56 11.70
CA GLU A 145 13.27 -25.34 11.96
C GLU A 145 13.86 -24.19 11.15
N LEU A 146 13.06 -23.61 10.27
CA LEU A 146 13.43 -22.48 9.40
C LEU A 146 12.89 -21.20 10.00
N THR A 147 13.75 -20.21 10.19
CA THR A 147 13.35 -18.87 10.63
C THR A 147 13.24 -17.96 9.40
N ILE A 148 12.04 -17.44 9.17
CA ILE A 148 11.72 -16.57 8.04
C ILE A 148 11.55 -15.15 8.58
N THR A 149 12.18 -14.19 7.90
CA THR A 149 12.14 -12.79 8.25
C THR A 149 11.84 -11.93 7.02
N SER A 150 11.32 -10.74 7.23
CA SER A 150 11.14 -9.72 6.20
C SER A 150 12.29 -8.72 6.22
N GLY A 151 12.66 -8.20 5.07
CA GLY A 151 13.74 -7.22 4.95
C GLY A 151 13.85 -6.64 3.55
N LYS A 152 14.95 -5.94 3.29
CA LYS A 152 15.25 -5.30 2.00
C LYS A 152 16.64 -5.69 1.53
N GLY A 153 16.79 -5.88 0.21
CA GLY A 153 18.07 -6.14 -0.42
C GLY A 153 18.74 -7.44 0.08
N TYR A 154 20.02 -7.38 0.38
CA TYR A 154 20.83 -8.51 0.85
C TYR A 154 21.39 -8.23 2.24
N VAL A 155 21.22 -9.17 3.15
CA VAL A 155 21.74 -9.12 4.51
C VAL A 155 22.62 -10.34 4.75
N PRO A 156 23.93 -10.16 5.05
CA PRO A 156 24.83 -11.26 5.32
C PRO A 156 24.50 -11.92 6.68
N ALA A 157 24.79 -13.22 6.79
CA ALA A 157 24.55 -14.01 8.00
C ALA A 157 25.19 -13.43 9.26
N SER A 158 26.36 -12.82 9.11
CA SER A 158 27.09 -12.17 10.22
C SER A 158 26.34 -10.98 10.81
N ALA A 159 25.52 -10.28 10.02
CA ALA A 159 24.73 -9.13 10.47
C ALA A 159 23.36 -9.53 11.05
N SER A 160 22.87 -10.73 10.70
CA SER A 160 21.54 -11.20 11.15
C SER A 160 21.60 -12.13 12.36
N ARG A 161 22.79 -12.52 12.81
CA ARG A 161 22.95 -13.43 13.95
C ARG A 161 22.59 -12.73 15.27
N PRO A 162 21.61 -13.20 16.05
CA PRO A 162 21.32 -12.68 17.38
C PRO A 162 22.51 -12.88 18.33
N GLU A 163 22.73 -11.95 19.26
CA GLU A 163 23.77 -12.09 20.29
C GLU A 163 23.54 -13.31 21.18
N ASP A 164 22.26 -13.63 21.49
CA ASP A 164 21.83 -14.76 22.29
C ASP A 164 21.40 -15.96 21.42
N ALA A 165 22.05 -16.17 20.27
CA ALA A 165 21.71 -17.29 19.38
C ALA A 165 21.87 -18.64 20.08
N PRO A 166 20.85 -19.53 20.05
CA PRO A 166 20.97 -20.86 20.62
C PRO A 166 22.04 -21.67 19.91
N ILE A 167 22.62 -22.63 20.65
CA ILE A 167 23.62 -23.55 20.09
C ILE A 167 22.96 -24.35 18.97
N GLY A 168 23.62 -24.45 17.81
CA GLY A 168 23.10 -25.15 16.63
C GLY A 168 22.24 -24.29 15.69
N LEU A 169 22.03 -23.00 15.99
CA LEU A 169 21.43 -22.07 15.05
C LEU A 169 22.46 -21.68 13.98
N ILE A 170 22.16 -22.01 12.74
CA ILE A 170 22.98 -21.66 11.57
C ILE A 170 22.31 -20.45 10.90
N SER A 171 22.98 -19.30 10.97
CA SER A 171 22.53 -18.10 10.28
C SER A 171 22.81 -18.20 8.79
N ILE A 172 21.87 -17.75 7.98
CA ILE A 172 21.90 -17.81 6.50
C ILE A 172 21.90 -16.38 5.96
N ASP A 173 22.70 -16.14 4.91
CA ASP A 173 22.59 -14.87 4.18
C ASP A 173 21.20 -14.77 3.55
N ALA A 174 20.50 -13.69 3.84
CA ALA A 174 19.14 -13.50 3.38
C ALA A 174 19.10 -12.55 2.16
N LEU A 175 18.57 -13.05 1.04
CA LEU A 175 18.25 -12.25 -0.14
C LEU A 175 16.76 -11.93 -0.12
N TYR A 176 16.41 -10.74 0.40
CA TYR A 176 15.02 -10.32 0.54
C TYR A 176 14.41 -9.78 -0.73
N SER A 177 15.24 -9.24 -1.67
CA SER A 177 14.72 -8.63 -2.89
C SER A 177 13.82 -9.60 -3.67
N PRO A 178 12.53 -9.27 -3.91
CA PRO A 178 11.65 -10.09 -4.70
C PRO A 178 11.96 -10.01 -6.21
N VAL A 179 12.72 -9.00 -6.63
CA VAL A 179 13.09 -8.76 -8.02
C VAL A 179 14.44 -9.41 -8.30
N LYS A 180 14.48 -10.34 -9.25
CA LYS A 180 15.69 -11.07 -9.65
C LYS A 180 16.50 -10.35 -10.72
N ARG A 181 15.78 -9.74 -11.69
CA ARG A 181 16.42 -9.10 -12.84
C ARG A 181 15.59 -7.91 -13.31
N VAL A 182 16.28 -6.81 -13.60
CA VAL A 182 15.71 -5.65 -14.29
C VAL A 182 16.66 -5.25 -15.40
N ALA A 183 16.14 -5.15 -16.62
CA ALA A 183 16.83 -4.54 -17.74
C ALA A 183 15.93 -3.45 -18.31
N TYR A 184 16.51 -2.36 -18.80
CA TYR A 184 15.77 -1.35 -19.52
C TYR A 184 16.48 -0.96 -20.80
N ARG A 185 15.70 -0.49 -21.77
CA ARG A 185 16.18 0.10 -23.00
C ARG A 185 15.32 1.31 -23.34
N VAL A 186 15.93 2.25 -24.02
CA VAL A 186 15.27 3.46 -24.50
C VAL A 186 15.36 3.44 -26.02
N GLU A 187 14.23 3.65 -26.66
CA GLU A 187 14.08 3.72 -28.10
C GLU A 187 13.49 5.08 -28.47
N ASP A 188 13.78 5.57 -29.68
CA ASP A 188 13.15 6.79 -30.16
C ASP A 188 11.69 6.50 -30.55
N THR A 189 10.78 7.38 -30.20
CA THR A 189 9.37 7.30 -30.58
C THR A 189 8.89 8.62 -31.17
N ARG A 190 7.69 8.59 -31.73
CA ARG A 190 7.11 9.75 -32.41
C ARG A 190 5.72 10.05 -31.86
N GLU A 191 5.49 11.33 -31.59
CA GLU A 191 4.16 11.83 -31.29
C GLU A 191 3.73 12.83 -32.33
N GLY A 192 2.69 12.49 -33.11
CA GLY A 192 2.25 13.28 -34.26
C GLY A 192 3.34 13.43 -35.32
N GLN A 193 3.83 14.65 -35.54
CA GLN A 193 4.90 14.98 -36.50
C GLN A 193 6.28 15.15 -35.85
N VAL A 194 6.38 15.06 -34.52
CA VAL A 194 7.63 15.21 -33.76
C VAL A 194 8.23 13.85 -33.52
N LEU A 195 9.50 13.66 -33.86
CA LEU A 195 10.25 12.40 -33.80
C LEU A 195 11.21 12.35 -32.59
N ASP A 196 11.15 13.30 -31.67
CA ASP A 196 12.18 13.53 -30.66
C ASP A 196 11.68 13.16 -29.23
N TYR A 197 10.98 12.03 -29.11
CA TYR A 197 10.51 11.50 -27.86
C TYR A 197 11.13 10.16 -27.55
N ASP A 198 11.23 9.85 -26.26
CA ASP A 198 11.74 8.56 -25.75
C ASP A 198 10.58 7.57 -25.54
N LYS A 199 10.84 6.31 -25.87
CA LYS A 199 10.08 5.12 -25.48
C LYS A 199 10.93 4.31 -24.52
N LEU A 200 10.46 4.16 -23.29
CA LEU A 200 11.11 3.38 -22.27
C LEU A 200 10.49 1.98 -22.19
N LEU A 201 11.33 0.95 -22.36
CA LEU A 201 10.95 -0.44 -22.15
C LEU A 201 11.72 -0.98 -20.93
N ILE A 202 11.00 -1.57 -19.97
CA ILE A 202 11.58 -2.17 -18.76
C ILE A 202 11.19 -3.64 -18.69
N ASP A 203 12.17 -4.51 -18.78
CA ASP A 203 12.00 -5.96 -18.57
C ASP A 203 12.22 -6.28 -17.10
N ILE A 204 11.21 -6.83 -16.43
CA ILE A 204 11.25 -7.18 -15.01
C ILE A 204 11.05 -8.68 -14.86
N GLU A 205 11.89 -9.31 -14.03
CA GLU A 205 11.76 -10.69 -13.62
C GLU A 205 11.79 -10.77 -12.09
N THR A 206 10.70 -11.31 -11.51
CA THR A 206 10.54 -11.48 -10.05
C THR A 206 10.70 -12.94 -9.65
N ASN A 207 10.72 -13.18 -8.35
CA ASN A 207 10.70 -14.54 -7.80
C ASN A 207 9.27 -15.13 -7.70
N GLY A 208 8.22 -14.32 -7.95
CA GLY A 208 6.81 -14.70 -7.84
C GLY A 208 6.16 -14.28 -6.51
N ALA A 209 6.92 -13.75 -5.55
CA ALA A 209 6.35 -13.20 -4.32
C ALA A 209 5.55 -11.90 -4.58
N VAL A 210 5.99 -11.13 -5.59
CA VAL A 210 5.33 -9.90 -6.05
C VAL A 210 5.25 -9.98 -7.57
N SER A 211 4.15 -9.50 -8.15
CA SER A 211 4.01 -9.41 -9.60
C SER A 211 4.96 -8.33 -10.18
N PRO A 212 5.38 -8.44 -11.45
CA PRO A 212 6.16 -7.38 -12.08
C PRO A 212 5.45 -6.03 -12.10
N GLU A 213 4.13 -6.04 -12.27
CA GLU A 213 3.27 -4.86 -12.26
C GLU A 213 3.26 -4.16 -10.89
N ASP A 214 2.98 -4.90 -9.83
CA ASP A 214 3.00 -4.36 -8.46
C ASP A 214 4.40 -3.87 -8.07
N SER A 215 5.46 -4.59 -8.51
CA SER A 215 6.83 -4.22 -8.19
C SER A 215 7.21 -2.86 -8.75
N ILE A 216 6.82 -2.55 -10.01
CA ILE A 216 7.11 -1.23 -10.60
C ILE A 216 6.24 -0.14 -9.97
N ALA A 217 4.97 -0.43 -9.66
CA ALA A 217 4.08 0.52 -9.00
C ALA A 217 4.64 0.94 -7.61
N VAL A 218 5.08 -0.03 -6.81
CA VAL A 218 5.72 0.24 -5.52
C VAL A 218 7.04 1.01 -5.68
N ALA A 219 7.87 0.64 -6.67
CA ALA A 219 9.12 1.35 -6.94
C ALA A 219 8.89 2.81 -7.36
N ALA A 220 7.88 3.06 -8.21
CA ALA A 220 7.49 4.40 -8.62
C ALA A 220 6.97 5.21 -7.43
N ARG A 221 6.17 4.61 -6.54
CA ARG A 221 5.68 5.26 -5.33
C ARG A 221 6.83 5.64 -4.38
N ILE A 222 7.80 4.75 -4.18
CA ILE A 222 8.99 5.04 -3.37
C ILE A 222 9.74 6.26 -3.94
N LEU A 223 9.93 6.31 -5.28
CA LEU A 223 10.59 7.46 -5.92
C LEU A 223 9.80 8.74 -5.73
N GLN A 224 8.49 8.70 -5.92
CA GLN A 224 7.60 9.83 -5.72
C GLN A 224 7.71 10.39 -4.30
N ASP A 225 7.62 9.52 -3.29
CA ASP A 225 7.72 9.92 -1.88
C ASP A 225 9.10 10.52 -1.56
N GLN A 226 10.18 9.98 -2.13
CA GLN A 226 11.52 10.52 -1.94
C GLN A 226 11.73 11.87 -2.64
N PHE A 227 11.10 12.10 -3.80
CA PHE A 227 11.16 13.38 -4.49
C PHE A 227 10.30 14.46 -3.84
N GLN A 228 9.28 14.09 -3.07
CA GLN A 228 8.39 15.04 -2.39
C GLN A 228 9.16 16.06 -1.53
N VAL A 229 10.26 15.64 -0.90
CA VAL A 229 11.12 16.53 -0.08
C VAL A 229 11.71 17.70 -0.87
N PHE A 230 11.87 17.53 -2.20
CA PHE A 230 12.45 18.55 -3.08
C PHE A 230 11.39 19.45 -3.73
N VAL A 231 10.12 19.17 -3.54
CA VAL A 231 9.01 19.97 -4.06
C VAL A 231 8.76 21.11 -3.06
N ASN A 232 9.16 22.33 -3.45
CA ASN A 232 9.03 23.53 -2.62
C ASN A 232 7.92 24.48 -3.11
N PHE A 233 7.13 24.05 -4.08
CA PHE A 233 6.06 24.86 -4.67
C PHE A 233 4.72 24.37 -4.16
N ASP A 234 3.88 25.31 -3.73
CA ASP A 234 2.46 25.04 -3.52
C ASP A 234 1.84 24.77 -4.90
N ASP A 235 1.52 23.51 -5.17
CA ASP A 235 0.84 23.15 -6.40
C ASP A 235 -0.63 23.56 -6.29
N PRO A 236 -1.13 24.46 -7.19
CA PRO A 236 -2.54 24.83 -7.16
C PRO A 236 -3.50 23.64 -7.35
N GLU A 237 -3.00 22.50 -7.90
CA GLU A 237 -3.76 21.26 -8.01
C GLU A 237 -3.74 20.44 -6.69
N ASP A 238 -2.72 20.58 -5.83
CA ASP A 238 -2.70 19.93 -4.53
C ASP A 238 -3.70 20.58 -3.56
N THR A 239 -4.06 21.86 -3.75
CA THR A 239 -5.19 22.46 -3.03
C THR A 239 -6.55 21.89 -3.45
N VAL A 240 -6.63 21.20 -4.58
CA VAL A 240 -7.84 20.50 -5.05
C VAL A 240 -7.79 18.99 -4.72
N ARG A 241 -6.59 18.41 -4.53
CA ARG A 241 -6.39 17.02 -4.06
C ARG A 241 -6.14 16.94 -2.56
N GLY A 242 -5.87 18.07 -1.92
CA GLY A 242 -5.72 18.19 -0.48
C GLY A 242 -7.05 17.95 0.21
N GLU A 243 -7.08 16.91 0.99
CA GLU A 243 -8.16 16.40 1.81
C GLU A 243 -9.20 15.61 1.01
N GLU A 244 -9.07 14.28 1.03
CA GLU A 244 -10.23 13.41 1.04
C GLU A 244 -11.23 14.04 2.00
N LYS A 245 -12.27 14.71 1.45
CA LYS A 245 -13.40 15.13 2.26
C LYS A 245 -13.82 13.87 3.00
N PRO A 246 -13.82 13.86 4.33
CA PRO A 246 -14.36 12.72 5.04
C PRO A 246 -15.72 12.46 4.38
N GLU A 247 -15.95 11.27 3.87
CA GLU A 247 -17.28 10.86 3.39
C GLU A 247 -18.19 11.03 4.60
N LEU A 248 -18.83 12.21 4.64
CA LEU A 248 -19.84 12.49 5.65
C LEU A 248 -21.05 11.68 5.21
N ASP A 249 -21.50 10.76 6.05
CA ASP A 249 -22.72 9.98 5.85
C ASP A 249 -23.98 10.87 5.77
N PHE A 250 -23.82 12.21 5.79
CA PHE A 250 -24.88 13.20 5.75
C PHE A 250 -24.49 14.44 4.91
N ASN A 251 -25.50 15.19 4.49
CA ASN A 251 -25.31 16.40 3.66
C ASN A 251 -24.48 17.47 4.41
N PRO A 252 -23.34 17.95 3.87
CA PRO A 252 -22.50 18.97 4.49
C PRO A 252 -23.23 20.27 4.84
N ALA A 253 -24.30 20.62 4.13
CA ALA A 253 -25.14 21.79 4.43
C ALA A 253 -25.75 21.76 5.85
N LEU A 254 -25.84 20.59 6.47
CA LEU A 254 -26.38 20.43 7.83
C LEU A 254 -25.43 20.99 8.91
N LEU A 255 -24.12 21.10 8.64
CA LEU A 255 -23.11 21.64 9.54
C LEU A 255 -23.12 23.18 9.59
N ARG A 256 -23.81 23.84 8.67
CA ARG A 256 -23.90 25.31 8.66
C ARG A 256 -24.74 25.81 9.84
N LYS A 257 -24.33 26.96 10.37
CA LYS A 257 -25.05 27.61 11.50
C LYS A 257 -26.34 28.24 11.02
N VAL A 258 -27.36 28.19 11.85
CA VAL A 258 -28.66 28.83 11.58
C VAL A 258 -28.52 30.36 11.49
N ASP A 259 -27.50 30.95 12.12
CA ASP A 259 -27.21 32.38 12.05
C ASP A 259 -26.78 32.86 10.65
N GLU A 260 -26.32 31.96 9.79
CA GLU A 260 -25.92 32.26 8.40
C GLU A 260 -27.10 32.25 7.43
N LEU A 261 -28.24 31.78 7.88
CA LEU A 261 -29.47 31.83 7.09
C LEU A 261 -30.01 33.26 7.10
N GLU A 262 -30.40 33.80 5.95
CA GLU A 262 -31.02 35.11 5.81
C GLU A 262 -32.42 35.14 6.44
N LEU A 263 -32.49 34.93 7.76
CA LEU A 263 -33.73 34.94 8.53
C LEU A 263 -33.95 36.31 9.18
N SER A 264 -35.21 36.64 9.41
CA SER A 264 -35.56 37.84 10.19
C SER A 264 -35.00 37.71 11.63
N VAL A 265 -34.62 38.84 12.24
CA VAL A 265 -34.08 38.91 13.61
C VAL A 265 -34.99 38.20 14.62
N ARG A 266 -36.28 38.22 14.38
CA ARG A 266 -37.26 37.54 15.23
C ARG A 266 -37.21 36.03 15.10
N SER A 267 -37.09 35.51 13.88
CA SER A 267 -36.94 34.07 13.60
C SER A 267 -35.63 33.53 14.15
N ALA A 268 -34.51 34.23 13.94
CA ALA A 268 -33.20 33.87 14.46
C ALA A 268 -33.16 33.81 15.99
N ASN A 269 -33.74 34.82 16.67
CA ASN A 269 -33.81 34.84 18.14
C ASN A 269 -34.68 33.70 18.72
N CYS A 270 -35.75 33.31 18.02
CA CYS A 270 -36.56 32.18 18.46
C CYS A 270 -35.80 30.84 18.37
N LEU A 271 -35.01 30.64 17.32
CA LEU A 271 -34.19 29.42 17.14
C LEU A 271 -33.06 29.35 18.18
N LYS A 272 -32.42 30.47 18.49
CA LYS A 272 -31.43 30.59 19.59
C LYS A 272 -32.01 30.21 20.95
N ASN A 273 -33.20 30.69 21.25
CA ASN A 273 -33.88 30.41 22.53
C ASN A 273 -34.23 28.91 22.66
N ASP A 274 -34.37 28.20 21.57
CA ASP A 274 -34.68 26.76 21.53
C ASP A 274 -33.42 25.89 21.39
N ASN A 275 -32.22 26.52 21.54
CA ASN A 275 -30.90 25.90 21.42
C ASN A 275 -30.64 25.19 20.07
N ILE A 276 -31.27 25.69 19.01
CA ILE A 276 -31.04 25.21 17.63
C ILE A 276 -29.89 26.00 17.03
N VAL A 277 -28.71 25.37 16.92
CA VAL A 277 -27.48 26.05 16.46
C VAL A 277 -27.17 25.70 15.01
N TYR A 278 -27.40 24.49 14.58
CA TYR A 278 -27.08 23.98 13.25
C TYR A 278 -28.33 23.69 12.42
N ILE A 279 -28.21 23.73 11.09
CA ILE A 279 -29.30 23.40 10.18
C ILE A 279 -29.75 21.94 10.40
N GLY A 280 -28.84 21.03 10.74
CA GLY A 280 -29.15 19.65 11.07
C GLY A 280 -30.10 19.50 12.26
N ASP A 281 -29.96 20.33 13.29
CA ASP A 281 -30.88 20.36 14.45
C ASP A 281 -32.28 20.87 14.03
N LEU A 282 -32.29 21.84 13.10
CA LEU A 282 -33.52 22.47 12.62
C LEU A 282 -34.36 21.51 11.79
N ILE A 283 -33.76 20.74 10.87
CA ILE A 283 -34.52 19.84 10.00
C ILE A 283 -35.14 18.64 10.72
N GLN A 284 -34.56 18.23 11.86
CA GLN A 284 -35.13 17.16 12.69
C GLN A 284 -36.41 17.56 13.42
N LYS A 285 -36.61 18.88 13.61
CA LYS A 285 -37.85 19.37 14.23
C LYS A 285 -39.02 19.30 13.27
N SER A 286 -40.14 18.82 13.76
CA SER A 286 -41.39 18.84 13.03
C SER A 286 -42.04 20.24 13.06
N GLU A 287 -42.90 20.54 12.07
CA GLU A 287 -43.65 21.82 12.05
C GLU A 287 -44.49 22.01 13.30
N ALA A 288 -45.06 20.96 13.87
CA ALA A 288 -45.85 21.01 15.08
C ALA A 288 -45.00 21.34 16.33
N GLU A 289 -43.76 20.88 16.39
CA GLU A 289 -42.82 21.23 17.45
C GLU A 289 -42.37 22.68 17.36
N MET A 290 -42.05 23.16 16.16
CA MET A 290 -41.67 24.54 15.91
C MET A 290 -42.78 25.54 16.32
N LEU A 291 -44.04 25.20 16.08
CA LEU A 291 -45.20 26.02 16.48
C LEU A 291 -45.46 26.00 18.00
N ARG A 292 -44.89 25.06 18.76
CA ARG A 292 -44.96 25.05 20.24
C ARG A 292 -43.95 25.94 20.90
N THR A 293 -42.91 26.38 20.17
CA THR A 293 -41.87 27.27 20.69
C THR A 293 -42.49 28.65 21.01
N PRO A 294 -42.26 29.23 22.21
CA PRO A 294 -42.79 30.50 22.59
C PRO A 294 -42.34 31.63 21.65
N ASN A 295 -43.28 32.49 21.25
CA ASN A 295 -43.08 33.64 20.32
C ASN A 295 -42.78 33.23 18.86
N PHE A 296 -42.90 31.96 18.48
CA PHE A 296 -42.74 31.46 17.11
C PHE A 296 -44.10 31.43 16.38
N GLY A 297 -44.18 32.14 15.27
CA GLY A 297 -45.42 32.29 14.51
C GLY A 297 -45.41 31.65 13.15
N ARG A 298 -46.60 31.50 12.52
CA ARG A 298 -46.75 30.91 11.17
C ARG A 298 -45.94 31.68 10.10
N LYS A 299 -45.71 32.98 10.26
CA LYS A 299 -44.85 33.75 9.33
C LYS A 299 -43.39 33.32 9.41
N SER A 300 -42.84 33.14 10.59
CA SER A 300 -41.47 32.68 10.82
C SER A 300 -41.31 31.21 10.32
N LEU A 301 -42.34 30.38 10.47
CA LEU A 301 -42.32 29.02 9.94
C LEU A 301 -42.22 28.99 8.40
N ASN A 302 -43.02 29.86 7.73
CA ASN A 302 -42.98 29.94 6.26
C ASN A 302 -41.64 30.46 5.75
N GLU A 303 -41.05 31.48 6.42
CA GLU A 303 -39.73 32.01 6.11
C GLU A 303 -38.65 30.92 6.18
N ILE A 304 -38.64 30.14 7.26
CA ILE A 304 -37.69 29.02 7.42
C ILE A 304 -37.91 27.95 6.35
N LYS A 305 -39.15 27.60 6.01
CA LYS A 305 -39.46 26.66 4.96
C LYS A 305 -38.95 27.09 3.58
N GLU A 306 -39.09 28.39 3.25
CA GLU A 306 -38.62 28.94 1.98
C GLU A 306 -37.08 28.86 1.88
N VAL A 307 -36.37 29.20 2.96
CA VAL A 307 -34.92 29.15 3.02
C VAL A 307 -34.40 27.69 2.96
N LEU A 308 -35.01 26.78 3.71
CA LEU A 308 -34.68 25.37 3.66
C LEU A 308 -34.99 24.75 2.27
N ALA A 309 -36.12 25.10 1.66
CA ALA A 309 -36.48 24.61 0.34
C ALA A 309 -35.48 25.08 -0.75
N ALA A 310 -34.96 26.32 -0.66
CA ALA A 310 -33.92 26.81 -1.55
C ALA A 310 -32.62 25.99 -1.44
N MET A 311 -32.37 25.31 -0.29
CA MET A 311 -31.24 24.42 -0.06
C MET A 311 -31.58 22.93 -0.30
N GLY A 312 -32.80 22.63 -0.77
CA GLY A 312 -33.28 21.26 -1.00
C GLY A 312 -33.60 20.49 0.30
N LEU A 313 -33.80 21.21 1.42
CA LEU A 313 -34.09 20.64 2.74
C LEU A 313 -35.54 20.93 3.16
N HIS A 314 -36.07 20.16 4.10
CA HIS A 314 -37.40 20.42 4.69
C HIS A 314 -37.45 19.97 6.16
N LEU A 315 -38.38 20.55 6.91
CA LEU A 315 -38.60 20.19 8.31
C LEU A 315 -39.14 18.77 8.44
N GLY A 316 -38.72 18.05 9.47
CA GLY A 316 -39.11 16.65 9.71
C GLY A 316 -38.33 15.65 8.86
N MET A 317 -37.17 16.05 8.30
CA MET A 317 -36.27 15.09 7.62
C MET A 317 -35.53 14.25 8.66
N ASP A 318 -35.42 12.96 8.36
CA ASP A 318 -34.60 12.05 9.14
C ASP A 318 -33.12 12.23 8.73
N ALA A 319 -32.26 12.62 9.66
CA ALA A 319 -30.83 12.74 9.44
C ALA A 319 -30.12 11.62 10.24
N PRO A 320 -29.87 10.46 9.60
CA PRO A 320 -29.13 9.38 10.25
C PRO A 320 -27.72 9.90 10.63
N ASN A 321 -27.25 9.51 11.82
CA ASN A 321 -25.96 9.92 12.38
C ASN A 321 -25.81 11.42 12.75
N TRP A 322 -26.91 12.14 12.97
CA TRP A 322 -26.90 13.49 13.51
C TRP A 322 -27.30 13.51 15.00
N PRO A 323 -26.66 14.30 15.92
CA PRO A 323 -25.40 15.07 15.72
C PRO A 323 -24.15 14.19 15.75
N PRO A 324 -23.12 14.49 14.94
CA PRO A 324 -21.84 13.80 15.02
C PRO A 324 -21.10 14.15 16.31
N GLU A 325 -20.28 13.22 16.84
CA GLU A 325 -19.54 13.41 18.10
C GLU A 325 -18.61 14.63 18.11
N ASN A 326 -18.12 15.08 16.92
CA ASN A 326 -17.17 16.20 16.76
C ASN A 326 -17.74 17.33 15.92
N ILE A 327 -19.01 17.72 16.15
CA ILE A 327 -19.74 18.71 15.35
C ILE A 327 -19.03 20.07 15.26
N GLU A 328 -18.40 20.56 16.35
CA GLU A 328 -17.70 21.85 16.38
C GLU A 328 -16.41 21.85 15.55
N GLU A 329 -15.66 20.74 15.53
CA GLU A 329 -14.46 20.60 14.73
C GLU A 329 -14.80 20.46 13.24
N LEU A 330 -15.85 19.70 12.94
CA LEU A 330 -16.35 19.52 11.57
C LEU A 330 -16.91 20.86 11.02
N ALA A 331 -17.67 21.61 11.81
CA ALA A 331 -18.20 22.90 11.40
C ALA A 331 -17.08 23.93 11.14
N LYS A 332 -16.03 24.01 11.99
CA LYS A 332 -14.88 24.87 11.76
C LYS A 332 -14.12 24.52 10.47
N LYS A 333 -13.94 23.22 10.21
CA LYS A 333 -13.26 22.73 8.99
C LYS A 333 -14.02 23.11 7.72
N TYR A 334 -15.33 23.23 7.78
CA TYR A 334 -16.16 23.63 6.64
C TYR A 334 -16.37 25.15 6.53
N ASP A 335 -16.27 25.91 7.64
CA ASP A 335 -16.33 27.40 7.62
C ASP A 335 -15.07 28.03 7.00
N ASP A 336 -13.89 27.41 7.16
CA ASP A 336 -12.62 27.90 6.60
C ASP A 336 -12.50 27.68 5.06
N HIS A 337 -13.49 27.07 4.43
CA HIS A 337 -13.49 26.71 2.99
C HIS A 337 -14.61 27.37 2.14
N ILE A 338 -15.29 28.40 2.69
CA ILE A 338 -16.23 29.26 1.95
C ILE A 338 -15.69 30.69 1.88
#